data_3bda695e635efca1e6e0f65a3b35ba27
#
_entry.id   3bda695e635efca1e6e0f65a3b35ba27
#
_cell.length_a   1.000
_cell.length_b   1.000
_cell.length_c   1.000
_cell.angle_alpha   90.00
_cell.angle_beta   90.00
_cell.angle_gamma   90.00
#
_symmetry.space_group_name_H-M   'P 1'
#
loop_
_entity.id
_entity.type
_entity.pdbx_description
1 polymer ?
#
loop_
_entity_poly.entity_id
_entity_poly.type
_entity_poly.pdbx_seq_one_letter_code
_entity_poly.pdbx_strand_id
1 'polypeptide(L)'
;MLVNAVPILNEGGEIIHVITSFSDITERRKLEQKLRKEEINKQKQLTQATIDGQEKERKEIGKELHDNVGQQLTTTKLFLDIAKSHAEDNVLEMINMAIKGVTDAINEVRSISRSLVPPTLGDLGLVDSVKELCQSLKRTQAFQIRFYHNGFDESKLPANQALMFYRIIQEQVNNVIKHSEARAVILKLGTENDHTVLVIVDNGKGFDPANQKKGLGLINMTNRAELFNGKLEITSGIDKGCRIRVEIPFNQP
;
A
#
# COMPACT_ATOMS: atom_id res chain seq x y z
N MET A 1 -11.48 20.59 -36.71
CA MET A 1 -12.50 21.47 -37.32
C MET A 1 -13.80 21.26 -36.55
N LEU A 2 -14.45 22.34 -36.11
CA LEU A 2 -15.80 22.34 -35.53
C LEU A 2 -16.75 22.87 -36.60
N VAL A 3 -17.87 22.19 -36.81
CA VAL A 3 -18.87 22.60 -37.80
C VAL A 3 -20.19 22.86 -37.05
N ASN A 4 -20.70 24.06 -37.17
CA ASN A 4 -22.04 24.39 -36.70
C ASN A 4 -22.94 24.66 -37.91
N ALA A 5 -24.14 24.10 -37.93
CA ALA A 5 -25.13 24.33 -38.98
C ALA A 5 -26.44 24.80 -38.30
N VAL A 6 -26.95 25.94 -38.79
CA VAL A 6 -28.18 26.52 -38.31
C VAL A 6 -29.18 26.62 -39.48
N PRO A 7 -30.33 25.97 -39.41
CA PRO A 7 -31.36 26.09 -40.46
C PRO A 7 -32.06 27.43 -40.36
N ILE A 8 -32.39 28.01 -41.55
CA ILE A 8 -33.28 29.13 -41.66
C ILE A 8 -34.60 28.58 -42.22
N LEU A 9 -35.68 28.87 -41.50
CA LEU A 9 -37.03 28.38 -41.84
C LEU A 9 -37.87 29.51 -42.48
N ASN A 10 -38.79 29.14 -43.38
CA ASN A 10 -39.83 30.05 -43.88
C ASN A 10 -40.97 30.17 -42.85
N GLU A 11 -41.98 31.02 -43.14
CA GLU A 11 -43.17 31.19 -42.26
C GLU A 11 -43.99 29.91 -42.10
N GLY A 12 -43.81 28.93 -42.99
CA GLY A 12 -44.46 27.60 -42.91
C GLY A 12 -43.64 26.57 -42.16
N GLY A 13 -42.45 26.93 -41.62
CA GLY A 13 -41.58 25.99 -40.87
C GLY A 13 -40.69 25.11 -41.74
N GLU A 14 -40.62 25.33 -43.04
CA GLU A 14 -39.73 24.56 -43.94
C GLU A 14 -38.34 25.18 -44.01
N ILE A 15 -37.30 24.34 -44.08
CA ILE A 15 -35.90 24.81 -44.20
C ILE A 15 -35.68 25.40 -45.59
N ILE A 16 -35.43 26.71 -45.65
CA ILE A 16 -35.10 27.41 -46.92
C ILE A 16 -33.60 27.55 -47.15
N HIS A 17 -32.82 27.66 -46.05
CA HIS A 17 -31.36 27.75 -46.10
C HIS A 17 -30.76 27.13 -44.88
N VAL A 18 -29.45 26.74 -45.00
CA VAL A 18 -28.64 26.31 -43.83
C VAL A 18 -27.36 27.16 -43.84
N ILE A 19 -27.15 27.89 -42.76
CA ILE A 19 -25.90 28.59 -42.51
C ILE A 19 -24.94 27.63 -41.84
N THR A 20 -23.81 27.37 -42.48
CA THR A 20 -22.77 26.51 -41.91
C THR A 20 -21.53 27.32 -41.61
N SER A 21 -21.05 27.25 -40.35
CA SER A 21 -19.79 27.88 -39.95
C SER A 21 -18.75 26.81 -39.65
N PHE A 22 -17.53 27.07 -40.06
CA PHE A 22 -16.38 26.21 -39.85
C PHE A 22 -15.37 26.96 -38.99
N SER A 23 -14.93 26.31 -37.88
CA SER A 23 -13.87 26.85 -37.04
C SER A 23 -12.73 25.85 -36.96
N ASP A 24 -11.51 26.31 -37.19
CA ASP A 24 -10.32 25.51 -36.90
C ASP A 24 -10.07 25.53 -35.38
N ILE A 25 -10.22 24.38 -34.78
CA ILE A 25 -9.99 24.17 -33.32
C ILE A 25 -8.68 23.44 -33.02
N THR A 26 -7.76 23.36 -34.01
CA THR A 26 -6.50 22.59 -33.87
C THR A 26 -5.64 23.14 -32.74
N GLU A 27 -5.42 24.45 -32.72
CA GLU A 27 -4.65 25.09 -31.62
C GLU A 27 -5.31 24.92 -30.25
N ARG A 28 -6.63 25.14 -30.20
CA ARG A 28 -7.40 24.96 -28.98
C ARG A 28 -7.24 23.54 -28.44
N ARG A 29 -7.37 22.51 -29.28
CA ARG A 29 -7.18 21.12 -28.87
C ARG A 29 -5.74 20.82 -28.40
N LYS A 30 -4.74 21.38 -29.06
CA LYS A 30 -3.34 21.26 -28.63
C LYS A 30 -3.10 21.89 -27.27
N LEU A 31 -3.66 23.07 -27.02
CA LEU A 31 -3.57 23.72 -25.71
C LEU A 31 -4.30 22.93 -24.61
N GLU A 32 -5.52 22.47 -24.88
CA GLU A 32 -6.29 21.65 -23.96
C GLU A 32 -5.53 20.34 -23.60
N GLN A 33 -4.92 19.68 -24.59
CA GLN A 33 -4.08 18.50 -24.36
C GLN A 33 -2.83 18.82 -23.54
N LYS A 34 -2.19 19.97 -23.79
CA LYS A 34 -1.01 20.42 -23.03
C LYS A 34 -1.38 20.69 -21.57
N LEU A 35 -2.44 21.46 -21.34
CA LEU A 35 -2.96 21.75 -19.99
C LEU A 35 -3.30 20.46 -19.25
N ARG A 36 -4.01 19.54 -19.88
CA ARG A 36 -4.33 18.25 -19.27
C ARG A 36 -3.11 17.43 -18.88
N LYS A 37 -2.06 17.43 -19.71
CA LYS A 37 -0.79 16.76 -19.37
C LYS A 37 -0.09 17.45 -18.19
N GLU A 38 -0.09 18.77 -18.14
CA GLU A 38 0.49 19.54 -17.04
C GLU A 38 -0.25 19.29 -15.73
N GLU A 39 -1.60 19.24 -15.75
CA GLU A 39 -2.42 18.91 -14.59
C GLU A 39 -2.13 17.49 -14.09
N ILE A 40 -2.07 16.49 -14.98
CA ILE A 40 -1.73 15.11 -14.61
C ILE A 40 -0.34 15.03 -13.98
N ASN A 41 0.66 15.72 -14.58
CA ASN A 41 2.02 15.74 -14.05
C ASN A 41 2.08 16.42 -12.67
N LYS A 42 1.38 17.54 -12.50
CA LYS A 42 1.30 18.24 -11.21
C LYS A 42 0.65 17.35 -10.15
N GLN A 43 -0.43 16.65 -10.50
CA GLN A 43 -1.09 15.70 -9.59
C GLN A 43 -0.17 14.55 -9.20
N LYS A 44 0.59 13.98 -10.16
CA LYS A 44 1.59 12.95 -9.87
C LYS A 44 2.68 13.46 -8.92
N GLN A 45 3.20 14.67 -9.14
CA GLN A 45 4.21 15.27 -8.27
C GLN A 45 3.70 15.49 -6.84
N LEU A 46 2.46 15.98 -6.69
CA LEU A 46 1.84 16.15 -5.38
C LEU A 46 1.65 14.81 -4.66
N THR A 47 1.19 13.80 -5.38
CA THR A 47 1.02 12.45 -4.84
C THR A 47 2.36 11.85 -4.40
N GLN A 48 3.42 12.00 -5.23
CA GLN A 48 4.77 11.56 -4.88
C GLN A 48 5.28 12.25 -3.62
N ALA A 49 5.19 13.58 -3.56
CA ALA A 49 5.65 14.36 -2.41
C ALA A 49 4.91 13.96 -1.11
N THR A 50 3.61 13.67 -1.21
CA THR A 50 2.82 13.19 -0.06
C THR A 50 3.31 11.81 0.41
N ILE A 51 3.56 10.89 -0.52
CA ILE A 51 4.05 9.54 -0.19
C ILE A 51 5.46 9.62 0.41
N ASP A 52 6.35 10.41 -0.17
CA ASP A 52 7.72 10.60 0.35
C ASP A 52 7.71 11.21 1.75
N GLY A 53 6.84 12.20 2.00
CA GLY A 53 6.63 12.78 3.32
C GLY A 53 6.18 11.74 4.35
N GLN A 54 5.20 10.91 4.00
CA GLN A 54 4.70 9.84 4.86
C GLN A 54 5.79 8.77 5.14
N GLU A 55 6.58 8.39 4.14
CA GLU A 55 7.66 7.42 4.34
C GLU A 55 8.77 7.99 5.22
N LYS A 56 9.10 9.28 5.05
CA LYS A 56 10.06 9.97 5.92
C LYS A 56 9.59 10.01 7.38
N GLU A 57 8.34 10.44 7.61
CA GLU A 57 7.74 10.48 8.95
C GLU A 57 7.71 9.08 9.59
N ARG A 58 7.31 8.05 8.85
CA ARG A 58 7.34 6.66 9.33
C ARG A 58 8.74 6.22 9.75
N LYS A 59 9.76 6.59 8.96
CA LYS A 59 11.15 6.27 9.26
C LYS A 59 11.63 6.98 10.54
N GLU A 60 11.28 8.25 10.71
CA GLU A 60 11.64 9.03 11.89
C GLU A 60 10.97 8.46 13.15
N ILE A 61 9.65 8.24 13.12
CA ILE A 61 8.89 7.64 14.23
C ILE A 61 9.42 6.24 14.57
N GLY A 62 9.64 5.39 13.56
CA GLY A 62 10.13 4.03 13.79
C GLY A 62 11.51 4.00 14.43
N LYS A 63 12.41 4.92 14.04
CA LYS A 63 13.71 5.09 14.65
C LYS A 63 13.59 5.58 16.10
N GLU A 64 12.74 6.57 16.34
CA GLU A 64 12.54 7.12 17.68
C GLU A 64 11.94 6.09 18.66
N LEU A 65 10.99 5.30 18.20
CA LEU A 65 10.46 4.19 18.99
C LEU A 65 11.53 3.15 19.34
N HIS A 66 12.35 2.79 18.37
CA HIS A 66 13.42 1.82 18.60
C HIS A 66 14.49 2.36 19.55
N ASP A 67 15.01 3.58 19.28
CA ASP A 67 16.18 4.11 19.97
C ASP A 67 15.83 4.67 21.36
N ASN A 68 14.66 5.31 21.53
CA ASN A 68 14.28 5.90 22.81
C ASN A 68 13.44 4.94 23.66
N VAL A 69 12.26 4.57 23.16
CA VAL A 69 11.31 3.75 23.95
C VAL A 69 11.83 2.33 24.16
N GLY A 70 12.37 1.72 23.10
CA GLY A 70 12.93 0.36 23.15
C GLY A 70 14.13 0.25 24.12
N GLN A 71 15.03 1.26 24.11
CA GLN A 71 16.16 1.29 25.03
C GLN A 71 15.73 1.52 26.48
N GLN A 72 14.81 2.46 26.75
CA GLN A 72 14.28 2.68 28.10
C GLN A 72 13.63 1.44 28.69
N LEU A 73 12.80 0.75 27.92
CA LEU A 73 12.16 -0.50 28.36
C LEU A 73 13.20 -1.60 28.63
N THR A 74 14.22 -1.70 27.77
CA THR A 74 15.31 -2.69 27.96
C THR A 74 16.10 -2.41 29.23
N THR A 75 16.40 -1.14 29.52
CA THR A 75 17.06 -0.73 30.78
C THR A 75 16.18 -0.99 31.99
N THR A 76 14.86 -0.70 31.90
CA THR A 76 13.91 -0.99 32.97
C THR A 76 13.85 -2.50 33.25
N LYS A 77 13.83 -3.32 32.21
CA LYS A 77 13.89 -4.79 32.34
C LYS A 77 15.15 -5.24 33.06
N LEU A 78 16.31 -4.67 32.71
CA LEU A 78 17.58 -4.99 33.38
C LEU A 78 17.53 -4.69 34.90
N PHE A 79 16.97 -3.52 35.30
CA PHE A 79 16.82 -3.19 36.71
C PHE A 79 15.89 -4.17 37.42
N LEU A 80 14.81 -4.61 36.78
CA LEU A 80 13.91 -5.62 37.35
C LEU A 80 14.60 -7.00 37.47
N ASP A 81 15.43 -7.38 36.49
CA ASP A 81 16.21 -8.64 36.53
C ASP A 81 17.23 -8.62 37.70
N ILE A 82 17.85 -7.44 37.94
CA ILE A 82 18.76 -7.25 39.09
C ILE A 82 17.96 -7.31 40.42
N ALA A 83 16.83 -6.60 40.54
CA ALA A 83 15.97 -6.62 41.73
C ALA A 83 15.47 -8.04 42.03
N LYS A 84 15.15 -8.82 41.03
CA LYS A 84 14.72 -10.21 41.12
C LYS A 84 15.78 -11.07 41.84
N SER A 85 17.08 -10.84 41.59
CA SER A 85 18.16 -11.63 42.18
C SER A 85 18.34 -11.40 43.69
N HIS A 86 17.73 -10.34 44.25
CA HIS A 86 17.84 -9.94 45.65
C HIS A 86 16.47 -9.93 46.37
N ALA A 87 15.40 -10.36 45.71
CA ALA A 87 14.06 -10.30 46.23
C ALA A 87 13.73 -11.50 47.11
N GLU A 88 13.01 -11.24 48.24
CA GLU A 88 12.35 -12.28 49.02
C GLU A 88 11.13 -12.82 48.28
N ASP A 89 10.68 -14.04 48.65
CA ASP A 89 9.61 -14.78 47.96
C ASP A 89 8.31 -13.99 47.80
N ASN A 90 7.95 -13.17 48.77
CA ASN A 90 6.74 -12.36 48.75
C ASN A 90 6.75 -11.23 47.73
N VAL A 91 7.94 -10.78 47.29
CA VAL A 91 8.14 -9.71 46.28
C VAL A 91 8.45 -10.30 44.92
N LEU A 92 8.95 -11.52 44.90
CA LEU A 92 9.43 -12.18 43.66
C LEU A 92 8.31 -12.33 42.63
N GLU A 93 7.10 -12.65 43.02
CA GLU A 93 5.95 -12.79 42.12
C GLU A 93 5.61 -11.44 41.44
N MET A 94 5.60 -10.34 42.22
CA MET A 94 5.34 -9.01 41.68
C MET A 94 6.42 -8.58 40.67
N ILE A 95 7.70 -8.87 40.94
CA ILE A 95 8.82 -8.59 40.03
C ILE A 95 8.67 -9.42 38.74
N ASN A 96 8.31 -10.69 38.84
CA ASN A 96 8.09 -11.53 37.67
C ASN A 96 6.93 -11.00 36.79
N MET A 97 5.85 -10.52 37.39
CA MET A 97 4.75 -9.88 36.66
C MET A 97 5.20 -8.61 35.98
N ALA A 98 6.01 -7.76 36.64
CA ALA A 98 6.58 -6.55 36.07
C ALA A 98 7.52 -6.86 34.90
N ILE A 99 8.43 -7.85 35.01
CA ILE A 99 9.32 -8.31 33.95
C ILE A 99 8.50 -8.78 32.74
N LYS A 100 7.44 -9.53 32.95
CA LYS A 100 6.54 -9.98 31.89
C LYS A 100 5.92 -8.79 31.17
N GLY A 101 5.33 -7.83 31.90
CA GLY A 101 4.71 -6.64 31.34
C GLY A 101 5.69 -5.79 30.50
N VAL A 102 6.90 -5.56 31.02
CA VAL A 102 7.96 -4.85 30.29
C VAL A 102 8.40 -5.63 29.04
N THR A 103 8.52 -6.95 29.13
CA THR A 103 8.88 -7.80 27.98
C THR A 103 7.82 -7.75 26.90
N ASP A 104 6.55 -7.78 27.26
CA ASP A 104 5.43 -7.65 26.32
C ASP A 104 5.44 -6.26 25.65
N ALA A 105 5.68 -5.19 26.41
CA ALA A 105 5.82 -3.83 25.87
C ALA A 105 7.01 -3.70 24.92
N ILE A 106 8.18 -4.29 25.23
CA ILE A 106 9.33 -4.33 24.30
C ILE A 106 8.96 -5.00 22.98
N ASN A 107 8.26 -6.13 23.04
CA ASN A 107 7.84 -6.86 21.85
C ASN A 107 6.85 -6.05 21.00
N GLU A 108 5.93 -5.33 21.66
CA GLU A 108 4.97 -4.46 20.97
C GLU A 108 5.65 -3.27 20.30
N VAL A 109 6.54 -2.56 20.99
CA VAL A 109 7.33 -1.46 20.42
C VAL A 109 8.15 -1.93 19.23
N ARG A 110 8.81 -3.09 19.32
CA ARG A 110 9.54 -3.68 18.20
C ARG A 110 8.63 -4.01 17.02
N SER A 111 7.44 -4.52 17.29
CA SER A 111 6.45 -4.83 16.25
C SER A 111 5.97 -3.55 15.54
N ILE A 112 5.67 -2.49 16.28
CA ILE A 112 5.28 -1.18 15.75
C ILE A 112 6.42 -0.58 14.93
N SER A 113 7.64 -0.54 15.48
CA SER A 113 8.82 0.00 14.78
C SER A 113 9.07 -0.73 13.45
N ARG A 114 9.00 -2.06 13.42
CA ARG A 114 9.14 -2.85 12.18
C ARG A 114 8.01 -2.60 11.18
N SER A 115 6.80 -2.30 11.65
CA SER A 115 5.69 -1.96 10.76
C SER A 115 5.87 -0.59 10.11
N LEU A 116 6.48 0.34 10.82
CA LEU A 116 6.76 1.69 10.33
C LEU A 116 7.95 1.72 9.37
N VAL A 117 9.03 1.04 9.72
CA VAL A 117 10.24 0.95 8.89
C VAL A 117 10.50 -0.53 8.63
N PRO A 118 10.39 -1.00 7.37
CA PRO A 118 10.87 -2.34 7.05
C PRO A 118 12.42 -2.33 7.11
N PRO A 119 13.02 -2.79 8.22
CA PRO A 119 14.47 -2.67 8.41
C PRO A 119 15.26 -3.55 7.43
N THR A 120 14.59 -4.52 6.86
CA THR A 120 15.19 -5.56 6.02
C THR A 120 15.13 -5.27 4.52
N LEU A 121 14.31 -4.29 4.09
CA LEU A 121 14.11 -4.04 2.66
C LEU A 121 15.40 -3.50 1.98
N GLY A 122 16.24 -2.73 2.71
CA GLY A 122 17.53 -2.24 2.22
C GLY A 122 18.63 -3.29 2.19
N ASP A 123 18.63 -4.22 3.15
CA ASP A 123 19.69 -5.20 3.36
C ASP A 123 19.34 -6.60 2.82
N LEU A 124 18.07 -7.01 2.94
CA LEU A 124 17.61 -8.37 2.60
C LEU A 124 16.70 -8.42 1.37
N GLY A 125 16.24 -7.27 0.87
CA GLY A 125 15.33 -7.19 -0.28
C GLY A 125 13.85 -7.45 0.05
N LEU A 126 13.00 -7.40 -1.00
CA LEU A 126 11.54 -7.53 -0.90
C LEU A 126 11.10 -8.93 -0.49
N VAL A 127 11.69 -9.96 -1.12
CA VAL A 127 11.28 -11.36 -0.91
C VAL A 127 11.45 -11.76 0.54
N ASP A 128 12.61 -11.49 1.13
CA ASP A 128 12.88 -11.89 2.51
C ASP A 128 12.12 -10.99 3.51
N SER A 129 11.92 -9.71 3.21
CA SER A 129 11.05 -8.83 4.01
C SER A 129 9.60 -9.33 4.05
N VAL A 130 9.07 -9.84 2.93
CA VAL A 130 7.72 -10.42 2.88
C VAL A 130 7.67 -11.76 3.61
N LYS A 131 8.71 -12.59 3.54
CA LYS A 131 8.79 -13.82 4.33
C LYS A 131 8.76 -13.54 5.83
N GLU A 132 9.53 -12.54 6.31
CA GLU A 132 9.49 -12.12 7.71
C GLU A 132 8.10 -11.64 8.13
N LEU A 133 7.43 -10.82 7.30
CA LEU A 133 6.05 -10.40 7.53
C LEU A 133 5.13 -11.62 7.67
N CYS A 134 5.22 -12.58 6.75
CA CYS A 134 4.44 -13.81 6.80
C CYS A 134 4.71 -14.64 8.06
N GLN A 135 5.97 -14.72 8.51
CA GLN A 135 6.33 -15.43 9.74
C GLN A 135 5.77 -14.74 10.98
N SER A 136 5.81 -13.42 11.05
CA SER A 136 5.24 -12.66 12.16
C SER A 136 3.72 -12.88 12.28
N LEU A 137 3.01 -12.88 11.15
CA LEU A 137 1.57 -13.13 11.09
C LEU A 137 1.18 -14.56 11.49
N LYS A 138 1.99 -15.55 11.13
CA LYS A 138 1.77 -16.94 11.57
C LYS A 138 1.83 -17.10 13.10
N ARG A 139 2.67 -16.32 13.77
CA ARG A 139 2.78 -16.34 15.25
C ARG A 139 1.51 -15.80 15.93
N THR A 140 0.81 -14.86 15.32
CA THR A 140 -0.45 -14.31 15.84
C THR A 140 -1.66 -15.19 15.57
N GLN A 141 -1.50 -16.27 14.77
CA GLN A 141 -2.55 -17.21 14.37
C GLN A 141 -3.81 -16.56 13.76
N ALA A 142 -3.70 -15.33 13.26
CA ALA A 142 -4.85 -14.61 12.72
C ALA A 142 -5.47 -15.33 11.49
N PHE A 143 -4.63 -15.89 10.62
CA PHE A 143 -5.01 -16.67 9.44
C PHE A 143 -3.81 -17.42 8.87
N GLN A 144 -4.07 -18.39 7.97
CA GLN A 144 -3.00 -19.05 7.22
C GLN A 144 -2.51 -18.14 6.09
N ILE A 145 -1.21 -17.85 6.03
CA ILE A 145 -0.60 -17.08 4.95
C ILE A 145 0.43 -17.89 4.18
N ARG A 146 0.37 -17.85 2.84
CA ARG A 146 1.31 -18.51 1.94
C ARG A 146 1.87 -17.48 0.95
N PHE A 147 3.18 -17.49 0.77
CA PHE A 147 3.87 -16.62 -0.17
C PHE A 147 4.59 -17.44 -1.24
N TYR A 148 4.29 -17.16 -2.50
CA TYR A 148 4.88 -17.77 -3.68
C TYR A 148 5.64 -16.72 -4.47
N HIS A 149 6.91 -16.98 -4.78
CA HIS A 149 7.78 -16.06 -5.53
C HIS A 149 8.67 -16.83 -6.53
N ASN A 150 8.22 -17.99 -7.01
CA ASN A 150 8.99 -18.84 -7.90
C ASN A 150 9.28 -18.13 -9.23
N GLY A 151 10.57 -18.09 -9.61
CA GLY A 151 11.01 -17.46 -10.84
C GLY A 151 11.05 -15.93 -10.82
N PHE A 152 10.80 -15.29 -9.67
CA PHE A 152 10.95 -13.85 -9.52
C PHE A 152 12.42 -13.48 -9.32
N ASP A 153 12.97 -12.67 -10.22
CA ASP A 153 14.33 -12.14 -10.15
C ASP A 153 14.30 -10.75 -9.50
N GLU A 154 14.56 -10.72 -8.21
CA GLU A 154 14.55 -9.49 -7.42
C GLU A 154 15.66 -8.50 -7.80
N SER A 155 16.76 -8.97 -8.38
CA SER A 155 17.88 -8.12 -8.80
C SER A 155 17.49 -7.07 -9.85
N LYS A 156 16.39 -7.32 -10.57
CA LYS A 156 15.82 -6.41 -11.57
C LYS A 156 14.82 -5.41 -10.99
N LEU A 157 14.48 -5.52 -9.71
CA LEU A 157 13.49 -4.67 -9.06
C LEU A 157 14.17 -3.46 -8.41
N PRO A 158 13.89 -2.21 -8.86
CA PRO A 158 14.39 -1.01 -8.22
C PRO A 158 13.92 -0.91 -6.75
N ALA A 159 14.77 -0.39 -5.86
CA ALA A 159 14.49 -0.31 -4.43
C ALA A 159 13.20 0.47 -4.10
N ASN A 160 12.89 1.52 -4.85
CA ASN A 160 11.65 2.29 -4.70
C ASN A 160 10.40 1.48 -5.10
N GLN A 161 10.49 0.62 -6.13
CA GLN A 161 9.42 -0.30 -6.49
C GLN A 161 9.28 -1.42 -5.45
N ALA A 162 10.40 -1.94 -4.93
CA ALA A 162 10.37 -2.92 -3.84
C ALA A 162 9.63 -2.37 -2.61
N LEU A 163 9.93 -1.13 -2.20
CA LEU A 163 9.22 -0.46 -1.11
C LEU A 163 7.73 -0.30 -1.41
N MET A 164 7.38 0.09 -2.63
CA MET A 164 5.99 0.23 -3.06
C MET A 164 5.23 -1.11 -2.94
N PHE A 165 5.78 -2.22 -3.47
CA PHE A 165 5.16 -3.53 -3.35
C PHE A 165 5.00 -3.97 -1.90
N TYR A 166 6.04 -3.77 -1.08
CA TYR A 166 5.98 -4.06 0.35
C TYR A 166 4.85 -3.31 1.04
N ARG A 167 4.69 -2.00 0.76
CA ARG A 167 3.62 -1.18 1.34
C ARG A 167 2.23 -1.62 0.90
N ILE A 168 2.07 -2.03 -0.35
CA ILE A 168 0.79 -2.58 -0.84
C ILE A 168 0.47 -3.90 -0.12
N ILE A 169 1.45 -4.80 0.04
CA ILE A 169 1.27 -6.04 0.79
C ILE A 169 0.88 -5.75 2.23
N GLN A 170 1.58 -4.83 2.90
CA GLN A 170 1.33 -4.44 4.28
C GLN A 170 -0.08 -3.87 4.46
N GLU A 171 -0.52 -2.97 3.58
CA GLU A 171 -1.85 -2.36 3.61
C GLU A 171 -2.94 -3.42 3.40
N GLN A 172 -2.77 -4.31 2.41
CA GLN A 172 -3.76 -5.36 2.17
C GLN A 172 -3.83 -6.36 3.31
N VAL A 173 -2.71 -6.75 3.90
CA VAL A 173 -2.69 -7.61 5.09
C VAL A 173 -3.42 -6.94 6.26
N ASN A 174 -3.22 -5.64 6.46
CA ASN A 174 -3.97 -4.89 7.47
C ASN A 174 -5.47 -4.86 7.19
N ASN A 175 -5.87 -4.72 5.92
CA ASN A 175 -7.27 -4.79 5.52
C ASN A 175 -7.87 -6.17 5.81
N VAL A 176 -7.11 -7.24 5.56
CA VAL A 176 -7.54 -8.61 5.88
C VAL A 176 -7.75 -8.76 7.39
N ILE A 177 -6.80 -8.32 8.21
CA ILE A 177 -6.89 -8.42 9.68
C ILE A 177 -8.11 -7.65 10.21
N LYS A 178 -8.35 -6.45 9.70
CA LYS A 178 -9.38 -5.55 10.24
C LYS A 178 -10.78 -5.83 9.72
N HIS A 179 -10.90 -6.34 8.49
CA HIS A 179 -12.17 -6.28 7.77
C HIS A 179 -12.61 -7.57 7.11
N SER A 180 -11.70 -8.53 6.82
CA SER A 180 -12.07 -9.63 5.92
C SER A 180 -12.61 -10.87 6.61
N GLU A 181 -12.27 -11.12 7.87
CA GLU A 181 -12.56 -12.39 8.57
C GLU A 181 -12.03 -13.62 7.81
N ALA A 182 -10.98 -13.43 7.02
CA ALA A 182 -10.39 -14.49 6.21
C ALA A 182 -9.68 -15.54 7.06
N ARG A 183 -9.73 -16.80 6.60
CA ARG A 183 -8.99 -17.92 7.19
C ARG A 183 -7.67 -18.18 6.46
N ALA A 184 -7.54 -17.71 5.22
CA ALA A 184 -6.36 -17.92 4.40
C ALA A 184 -6.09 -16.72 3.49
N VAL A 185 -4.77 -16.42 3.33
CA VAL A 185 -4.27 -15.40 2.41
C VAL A 185 -3.16 -16.00 1.56
N ILE A 186 -3.20 -15.71 0.27
CA ILE A 186 -2.18 -16.13 -0.70
C ILE A 186 -1.55 -14.88 -1.29
N LEU A 187 -0.23 -14.79 -1.21
CA LEU A 187 0.59 -13.80 -1.88
C LEU A 187 1.35 -14.48 -3.02
N LYS A 188 1.34 -13.89 -4.21
CA LYS A 188 2.15 -14.35 -5.35
C LYS A 188 2.87 -13.15 -5.93
N LEU A 189 4.19 -13.24 -6.04
CA LEU A 189 5.06 -12.25 -6.69
C LEU A 189 5.77 -12.94 -7.85
N GLY A 190 5.75 -12.33 -9.01
CA GLY A 190 6.34 -12.92 -10.21
C GLY A 190 6.54 -11.90 -11.32
N THR A 191 6.97 -12.40 -12.47
CA THR A 191 7.17 -11.63 -13.70
C THR A 191 6.25 -12.17 -14.78
N GLU A 192 5.48 -11.29 -15.42
CA GLU A 192 4.60 -11.62 -16.55
C GLU A 192 4.72 -10.51 -17.61
N ASN A 193 5.01 -10.85 -18.86
CA ASN A 193 5.02 -9.91 -20.01
C ASN A 193 5.77 -8.57 -19.73
N ASP A 194 7.01 -8.64 -19.25
CA ASP A 194 7.85 -7.49 -18.88
C ASP A 194 7.27 -6.61 -17.75
N HIS A 195 6.40 -7.18 -16.92
CA HIS A 195 5.88 -6.54 -15.73
C HIS A 195 6.21 -7.35 -14.48
N THR A 196 6.50 -6.66 -13.39
CA THR A 196 6.42 -7.26 -12.06
C THR A 196 4.96 -7.33 -11.65
N VAL A 197 4.50 -8.52 -11.28
CA VAL A 197 3.11 -8.78 -10.93
C VAL A 197 3.02 -9.28 -9.49
N LEU A 198 2.22 -8.57 -8.69
CA LEU A 198 1.83 -9.00 -7.35
C LEU A 198 0.35 -9.36 -7.34
N VAL A 199 0.03 -10.54 -6.83
CA VAL A 199 -1.36 -10.97 -6.61
C VAL A 199 -1.54 -11.31 -5.14
N ILE A 200 -2.55 -10.72 -4.51
CA ILE A 200 -2.95 -10.99 -3.13
C ILE A 200 -4.40 -11.48 -3.17
N VAL A 201 -4.66 -12.64 -2.56
CA VAL A 201 -6.01 -13.23 -2.50
C VAL A 201 -6.30 -13.62 -1.06
N ASP A 202 -7.43 -13.20 -0.54
CA ASP A 202 -8.00 -13.70 0.70
C ASP A 202 -9.35 -14.39 0.46
N ASN A 203 -9.74 -15.26 1.37
CA ASN A 203 -11.01 -15.98 1.33
C ASN A 203 -12.02 -15.44 2.37
N GLY A 204 -11.98 -14.16 2.65
CA GLY A 204 -12.86 -13.52 3.62
C GLY A 204 -14.24 -13.18 3.05
N LYS A 205 -14.98 -12.35 3.79
CA LYS A 205 -16.34 -11.94 3.43
C LYS A 205 -16.43 -11.07 2.18
N GLY A 206 -15.30 -10.51 1.73
CA GLY A 206 -15.28 -9.62 0.57
C GLY A 206 -16.14 -8.36 0.76
N PHE A 207 -16.36 -7.65 -0.34
CA PHE A 207 -17.19 -6.43 -0.38
C PHE A 207 -17.66 -6.17 -1.82
N ASP A 208 -18.64 -5.28 -1.99
CA ASP A 208 -19.07 -4.79 -3.30
C ASP A 208 -18.27 -3.54 -3.69
N PRO A 209 -17.34 -3.63 -4.67
CA PRO A 209 -16.51 -2.49 -5.07
C PRO A 209 -17.29 -1.33 -5.71
N ALA A 210 -18.50 -1.57 -6.23
CA ALA A 210 -19.33 -0.56 -6.87
C ALA A 210 -20.09 0.30 -5.86
N ASN A 211 -20.50 -0.28 -4.73
CA ASN A 211 -21.32 0.39 -3.72
C ASN A 211 -20.53 0.89 -2.52
N GLN A 212 -19.29 0.47 -2.35
CA GLN A 212 -18.46 0.90 -1.22
C GLN A 212 -17.55 2.07 -1.62
N LYS A 213 -17.63 3.19 -0.90
CA LYS A 213 -16.64 4.27 -1.06
C LYS A 213 -15.26 3.68 -0.83
N LYS A 214 -14.36 3.85 -1.80
CA LYS A 214 -12.96 3.41 -1.67
C LYS A 214 -12.37 4.02 -0.40
N GLY A 215 -12.04 3.18 0.57
CA GLY A 215 -11.34 3.62 1.77
C GLY A 215 -9.95 4.19 1.42
N LEU A 216 -9.40 5.00 2.32
CA LEU A 216 -8.07 5.61 2.12
C LEU A 216 -6.98 4.58 1.78
N GLY A 217 -7.04 3.38 2.35
CA GLY A 217 -6.09 2.30 2.07
C GLY A 217 -6.09 1.87 0.60
N LEU A 218 -7.27 1.67 0.01
CA LEU A 218 -7.40 1.30 -1.40
C LEU A 218 -6.92 2.42 -2.34
N ILE A 219 -7.25 3.67 -2.01
CA ILE A 219 -6.79 4.85 -2.76
C ILE A 219 -5.26 4.93 -2.70
N ASN A 220 -4.67 4.78 -1.52
CA ASN A 220 -3.21 4.83 -1.34
C ASN A 220 -2.50 3.72 -2.12
N MET A 221 -3.03 2.49 -2.11
CA MET A 221 -2.47 1.39 -2.90
C MET A 221 -2.53 1.68 -4.40
N THR A 222 -3.67 2.20 -4.89
CA THR A 222 -3.84 2.58 -6.30
C THR A 222 -2.84 3.68 -6.70
N ASN A 223 -2.78 4.76 -5.91
CA ASN A 223 -1.87 5.88 -6.17
C ASN A 223 -0.40 5.42 -6.21
N ARG A 224 -0.01 4.52 -5.30
CA ARG A 224 1.36 3.96 -5.28
C ARG A 224 1.69 3.18 -6.55
N ALA A 225 0.76 2.39 -7.07
CA ALA A 225 0.97 1.66 -8.33
C ALA A 225 1.07 2.62 -9.53
N GLU A 226 0.17 3.62 -9.60
CA GLU A 226 0.12 4.61 -10.69
C GLU A 226 1.38 5.50 -10.76
N LEU A 227 2.07 5.76 -9.64
CA LEU A 227 3.34 6.49 -9.63
C LEU A 227 4.43 5.80 -10.46
N PHE A 228 4.39 4.48 -10.54
CA PHE A 228 5.32 3.68 -11.35
C PHE A 228 4.72 3.27 -12.70
N ASN A 229 3.73 4.02 -13.22
CA ASN A 229 3.00 3.72 -14.44
C ASN A 229 2.35 2.32 -14.44
N GLY A 230 2.09 1.79 -13.24
CA GLY A 230 1.45 0.51 -13.05
C GLY A 230 -0.06 0.60 -12.92
N LYS A 231 -0.68 -0.56 -12.76
CA LYS A 231 -2.12 -0.71 -12.59
C LYS A 231 -2.42 -1.56 -11.36
N LEU A 232 -3.45 -1.17 -10.61
CA LEU A 232 -3.98 -1.96 -9.52
C LEU A 232 -5.45 -2.30 -9.82
N GLU A 233 -5.75 -3.59 -9.84
CA GLU A 233 -7.09 -4.14 -10.05
C GLU A 233 -7.59 -4.82 -8.78
N ILE A 234 -8.85 -4.55 -8.43
CA ILE A 234 -9.52 -5.15 -7.27
C ILE A 234 -10.70 -5.94 -7.79
N THR A 235 -10.75 -7.21 -7.43
CA THR A 235 -11.91 -8.08 -7.68
C THR A 235 -12.40 -8.60 -6.33
N SER A 236 -13.62 -8.26 -5.96
CA SER A 236 -14.24 -8.70 -4.71
C SER A 236 -15.75 -8.87 -4.92
N GLY A 237 -16.38 -9.62 -4.04
CA GLY A 237 -17.81 -9.80 -3.98
C GLY A 237 -18.19 -10.30 -2.60
N ILE A 238 -19.46 -10.13 -2.22
CA ILE A 238 -19.96 -10.59 -0.92
C ILE A 238 -19.74 -12.11 -0.82
N ASP A 239 -19.09 -12.54 0.28
CA ASP A 239 -18.71 -13.93 0.59
C ASP A 239 -17.78 -14.60 -0.43
N LYS A 240 -17.12 -13.81 -1.30
CA LYS A 240 -16.17 -14.31 -2.32
C LYS A 240 -14.73 -13.93 -2.05
N GLY A 241 -14.45 -13.30 -0.90
CA GLY A 241 -13.13 -12.75 -0.57
C GLY A 241 -12.74 -11.56 -1.43
N CYS A 242 -11.45 -11.24 -1.40
CA CYS A 242 -10.90 -10.15 -2.20
C CYS A 242 -9.62 -10.61 -2.92
N ARG A 243 -9.48 -10.17 -4.17
CA ARG A 243 -8.27 -10.32 -4.98
C ARG A 243 -7.78 -8.95 -5.40
N ILE A 244 -6.53 -8.66 -5.08
CA ILE A 244 -5.80 -7.49 -5.58
C ILE A 244 -4.73 -7.99 -6.54
N ARG A 245 -4.65 -7.38 -7.73
CA ARG A 245 -3.60 -7.59 -8.72
C ARG A 245 -2.93 -6.26 -9.01
N VAL A 246 -1.62 -6.22 -8.88
CA VAL A 246 -0.78 -5.06 -9.18
C VAL A 246 0.20 -5.44 -10.26
N GLU A 247 0.28 -4.64 -11.32
CA GLU A 247 1.19 -4.81 -12.44
C GLU A 247 2.01 -3.54 -12.60
N ILE A 248 3.33 -3.67 -12.57
CA ILE A 248 4.27 -2.56 -12.75
C ILE A 248 5.21 -2.92 -13.90
N PRO A 249 5.32 -2.10 -14.95
CA PRO A 249 6.24 -2.35 -16.04
C PRO A 249 7.68 -2.29 -15.53
N PHE A 250 8.55 -3.16 -16.05
CA PHE A 250 9.97 -2.96 -15.85
C PHE A 250 10.33 -1.58 -16.41
N ASN A 251 10.94 -0.73 -15.59
CA ASN A 251 11.55 0.48 -16.11
C ASN A 251 12.61 0.07 -17.12
N GLN A 252 12.31 0.22 -18.41
CA GLN A 252 13.38 0.36 -19.40
C GLN A 252 14.05 1.70 -19.13
N PRO A 253 15.37 1.74 -19.10
CA PRO A 253 16.15 2.93 -18.81
C PRO A 253 15.84 4.08 -19.79
#